data_97f3e56085e8e66af1228f410ef6c0f1
#
_entry.id   97f3e56085e8e66af1228f410ef6c0f1
#
_cell.length_a   1.000
_cell.length_b   1.000
_cell.length_c   1.000
_cell.angle_alpha   90.00
_cell.angle_beta   90.00
_cell.angle_gamma   90.00
#
_symmetry.space_group_name_H-M   'P 1'
#
loop_
_entity.id
_entity.type
_entity.pdbx_description
1 polymer ?
#
loop_
_entity_poly.entity_id
_entity_poly.type
_entity_poly.pdbx_seq_one_letter_code
_entity_poly.pdbx_strand_id
1 'polypeptide(L)'
;MVEAMDVDTAAVSSNKGKQADVSPQPNENLPWVEKYRPTTLSELVSQKDIVDTLQRFIDSGKLPHLLFYGPPGTGKTTTILAIARKLYGKSMRNMVLELNASDDRGIDVIRDQIKTFASTRTVFSSGLKLVVLDEADAMTSAAQAALRRVIEKYTKNVRFCIICNYVSKITPAVQSRCTRFRFAPLVLTDINSRLDMIVERESVNITPEGKQALIKLSNGDMRRVLNVLQACHAAYPRIDSEEVYACTGQPSPDDIKRVADWMLNDDFHTALDNIAALKRDKGLALQDILTELVPFVNAIDFPASTRIFLLESIAEIEHHMATGATEKIQLSSLVGSFKLGVEMAAKA
;
A
#
# COMPACT_ATOMS: atom_id res chain seq x y z
N MET A 1 55.20 50.67 -31.79
CA MET A 1 55.58 49.28 -31.84
C MET A 1 54.66 48.55 -30.88
N VAL A 2 53.51 48.16 -31.32
CA VAL A 2 52.59 47.20 -30.65
C VAL A 2 51.87 46.50 -31.78
N GLU A 3 52.10 45.18 -31.88
CA GLU A 3 51.54 44.28 -32.88
C GLU A 3 50.04 44.04 -32.64
N ALA A 4 49.27 44.09 -33.70
CA ALA A 4 47.89 43.68 -33.73
C ALA A 4 47.83 42.15 -33.96
N MET A 5 47.12 41.41 -33.09
CA MET A 5 46.81 40.01 -33.27
C MET A 5 45.44 39.93 -33.95
N ASP A 6 45.41 39.34 -35.12
CA ASP A 6 44.21 38.95 -35.87
C ASP A 6 43.48 37.83 -35.13
N VAL A 7 42.17 37.97 -35.01
CA VAL A 7 41.29 36.91 -34.48
C VAL A 7 40.47 36.33 -35.65
N ASP A 8 40.79 35.14 -36.04
CA ASP A 8 40.12 34.33 -37.01
C ASP A 8 38.65 34.02 -36.58
N THR A 9 37.73 34.45 -37.39
CA THR A 9 36.30 34.09 -37.31
C THR A 9 36.04 32.74 -37.98
N ALA A 10 36.04 31.69 -37.20
CA ALA A 10 35.61 30.34 -37.65
C ALA A 10 34.08 30.23 -37.63
N ALA A 11 33.52 29.95 -38.79
CA ALA A 11 32.10 29.73 -39.02
C ALA A 11 31.57 28.52 -38.24
N VAL A 12 30.58 28.74 -37.36
CA VAL A 12 29.86 27.67 -36.65
C VAL A 12 28.79 27.12 -37.59
N SER A 13 29.06 25.95 -38.10
CA SER A 13 28.14 25.07 -38.84
C SER A 13 26.99 24.64 -37.93
N SER A 14 25.74 25.04 -38.26
CA SER A 14 24.53 24.61 -37.59
C SER A 14 24.18 23.17 -37.95
N ASN A 15 24.58 22.24 -37.08
CA ASN A 15 24.16 20.85 -37.19
C ASN A 15 22.82 20.66 -36.44
N LYS A 16 21.71 20.66 -37.23
CA LYS A 16 20.38 20.24 -36.76
C LYS A 16 20.37 18.75 -36.48
N GLY A 17 20.87 18.35 -35.30
CA GLY A 17 20.70 17.01 -34.78
C GLY A 17 19.24 16.78 -34.42
N LYS A 18 18.61 15.80 -35.05
CA LYS A 18 17.33 15.21 -34.65
C LYS A 18 17.45 14.76 -33.20
N GLN A 19 16.76 15.43 -32.29
CA GLN A 19 16.52 14.91 -30.96
C GLN A 19 15.60 13.69 -31.12
N ALA A 20 16.20 12.51 -31.02
CA ALA A 20 15.47 11.27 -30.81
C ALA A 20 14.68 11.42 -29.48
N ASP A 21 13.40 11.09 -29.50
CA ASP A 21 12.57 10.90 -28.31
C ASP A 21 13.20 9.81 -27.46
N VAL A 22 14.03 10.19 -26.51
CA VAL A 22 14.52 9.30 -25.45
C VAL A 22 13.38 9.16 -24.46
N SER A 23 12.59 8.12 -24.63
CA SER A 23 11.76 7.60 -23.53
C SER A 23 12.69 7.42 -22.31
N PRO A 24 12.33 7.92 -21.12
CA PRO A 24 13.20 7.78 -19.95
C PRO A 24 13.41 6.30 -19.71
N GLN A 25 14.65 5.85 -19.87
CA GLN A 25 15.04 4.49 -19.48
C GLN A 25 14.73 4.33 -17.98
N PRO A 26 14.09 3.23 -17.56
CA PRO A 26 13.86 2.99 -16.16
C PRO A 26 15.21 2.98 -15.46
N ASN A 27 15.42 3.88 -14.50
CA ASN A 27 16.60 3.87 -13.65
C ASN A 27 16.69 2.49 -12.99
N GLU A 28 17.71 1.72 -13.31
CA GLU A 28 17.91 0.34 -12.80
C GLU A 28 17.95 0.29 -11.27
N ASN A 29 18.28 1.39 -10.63
CA ASN A 29 18.40 1.53 -9.16
C ASN A 29 17.09 1.94 -8.45
N LEU A 30 15.95 2.05 -9.16
CA LEU A 30 14.69 2.36 -8.49
C LEU A 30 14.11 1.13 -7.78
N PRO A 31 13.52 1.30 -6.56
CA PRO A 31 12.76 0.22 -5.92
C PRO A 31 11.68 -0.32 -6.87
N TRP A 32 11.45 -1.62 -6.86
CA TRP A 32 10.50 -2.25 -7.79
C TRP A 32 9.09 -1.71 -7.67
N VAL A 33 8.68 -1.26 -6.49
CA VAL A 33 7.39 -0.59 -6.28
C VAL A 33 7.23 0.65 -7.17
N GLU A 34 8.29 1.43 -7.36
CA GLU A 34 8.27 2.62 -8.22
C GLU A 34 8.62 2.29 -9.68
N LYS A 35 9.56 1.36 -9.92
CA LYS A 35 9.95 0.89 -11.26
C LYS A 35 8.77 0.29 -12.03
N TYR A 36 7.93 -0.50 -11.33
CA TYR A 36 6.76 -1.18 -11.91
C TYR A 36 5.44 -0.48 -11.59
N ARG A 37 5.47 0.77 -11.19
CA ARG A 37 4.25 1.55 -10.96
C ARG A 37 3.53 1.82 -12.29
N PRO A 38 2.25 1.43 -12.45
CA PRO A 38 1.48 1.68 -13.66
C PRO A 38 1.52 3.17 -14.07
N THR A 39 1.82 3.42 -15.33
CA THR A 39 1.90 4.78 -15.87
C THR A 39 0.64 5.16 -16.63
N THR A 40 -0.07 4.17 -17.17
CA THR A 40 -1.29 4.33 -17.95
C THR A 40 -2.49 3.65 -17.27
N LEU A 41 -3.71 4.06 -17.64
CA LEU A 41 -4.93 3.44 -17.11
C LEU A 41 -5.10 1.99 -17.56
N SER A 42 -4.57 1.63 -18.73
CA SER A 42 -4.61 0.27 -19.28
C SER A 42 -3.70 -0.72 -18.54
N GLU A 43 -2.67 -0.21 -17.86
CA GLU A 43 -1.79 -1.04 -17.02
C GLU A 43 -2.35 -1.32 -15.64
N LEU A 44 -3.45 -0.66 -15.26
CA LEU A 44 -4.16 -0.94 -14.02
C LEU A 44 -4.94 -2.24 -14.20
N VAL A 45 -4.47 -3.29 -13.56
CA VAL A 45 -5.00 -4.65 -13.75
C VAL A 45 -6.32 -4.85 -13.00
N SER A 46 -6.59 -4.02 -11.98
CA SER A 46 -7.73 -4.16 -11.07
C SER A 46 -8.65 -2.93 -11.11
N GLN A 47 -9.84 -3.04 -10.53
CA GLN A 47 -10.82 -1.94 -10.39
C GLN A 47 -11.40 -1.46 -11.74
N LYS A 48 -11.66 -2.37 -12.69
CA LYS A 48 -12.12 -2.04 -14.05
C LYS A 48 -13.31 -1.08 -14.06
N ASP A 49 -14.33 -1.31 -13.24
CA ASP A 49 -15.54 -0.47 -13.17
C ASP A 49 -15.21 0.98 -12.78
N ILE A 50 -14.25 1.15 -11.85
CA ILE A 50 -13.78 2.47 -11.42
C ILE A 50 -13.02 3.14 -12.57
N VAL A 51 -12.11 2.42 -13.21
CA VAL A 51 -11.29 2.91 -14.32
C VAL A 51 -12.19 3.32 -15.49
N ASP A 52 -13.17 2.51 -15.86
CA ASP A 52 -14.12 2.79 -16.93
C ASP A 52 -14.98 4.03 -16.63
N THR A 53 -15.43 4.16 -15.37
CA THR A 53 -16.21 5.34 -14.95
C THR A 53 -15.35 6.61 -15.00
N LEU A 54 -14.12 6.55 -14.52
CA LEU A 54 -13.16 7.66 -14.56
C LEU A 54 -12.81 8.02 -16.00
N GLN A 55 -12.66 7.02 -16.88
CA GLN A 55 -12.44 7.23 -18.31
C GLN A 55 -13.58 8.02 -18.95
N ARG A 56 -14.85 7.68 -18.65
CA ARG A 56 -16.03 8.42 -19.11
C ARG A 56 -16.05 9.86 -18.64
N PHE A 57 -15.61 10.15 -17.40
CA PHE A 57 -15.47 11.52 -16.90
C PHE A 57 -14.40 12.30 -17.66
N ILE A 58 -13.29 11.66 -18.01
CA ILE A 58 -12.22 12.26 -18.82
C ILE A 58 -12.76 12.59 -20.22
N ASP A 59 -13.39 11.63 -20.88
CA ASP A 59 -13.87 11.76 -22.25
C ASP A 59 -15.01 12.80 -22.37
N SER A 60 -15.83 12.94 -21.33
CA SER A 60 -16.89 13.95 -21.26
C SER A 60 -16.38 15.34 -20.84
N GLY A 61 -15.13 15.48 -20.41
CA GLY A 61 -14.57 16.73 -19.88
C GLY A 61 -15.20 17.20 -18.56
N LYS A 62 -15.99 16.34 -17.89
CA LYS A 62 -16.76 16.67 -16.67
C LYS A 62 -16.23 15.91 -15.46
N LEU A 63 -14.98 16.15 -15.09
CA LEU A 63 -14.38 15.54 -13.90
C LEU A 63 -14.98 16.18 -12.63
N PRO A 64 -15.62 15.40 -11.72
CA PRO A 64 -16.06 15.90 -10.42
C PRO A 64 -14.88 15.97 -9.42
N HIS A 65 -15.15 16.43 -8.19
CA HIS A 65 -14.23 16.16 -7.08
C HIS A 65 -14.31 14.68 -6.73
N LEU A 66 -13.16 14.06 -6.46
CA LEU A 66 -13.03 12.62 -6.25
C LEU A 66 -12.61 12.34 -4.80
N LEU A 67 -13.14 11.27 -4.24
CA LEU A 67 -12.70 10.70 -2.97
C LEU A 67 -12.39 9.21 -3.20
N PHE A 68 -11.11 8.86 -3.16
CA PHE A 68 -10.64 7.49 -3.28
C PHE A 68 -10.34 6.93 -1.90
N TYR A 69 -10.95 5.79 -1.56
CA TYR A 69 -10.74 5.17 -0.26
C TYR A 69 -10.64 3.64 -0.36
N GLY A 70 -9.94 3.03 0.58
CA GLY A 70 -9.74 1.58 0.64
C GLY A 70 -8.35 1.19 1.14
N PRO A 71 -8.04 -0.10 1.25
CA PRO A 71 -6.79 -0.60 1.80
C PRO A 71 -5.55 -0.06 1.08
N PRO A 72 -4.37 -0.05 1.73
CA PRO A 72 -3.11 0.33 1.07
C PRO A 72 -2.78 -0.61 -0.10
N GLY A 73 -1.92 -0.15 -1.02
CA GLY A 73 -1.44 -0.94 -2.15
C GLY A 73 -2.45 -1.30 -3.24
N THR A 74 -3.69 -0.77 -3.18
CA THR A 74 -4.77 -1.05 -4.15
C THR A 74 -4.76 -0.15 -5.39
N GLY A 75 -3.78 0.76 -5.51
CA GLY A 75 -3.58 1.58 -6.69
C GLY A 75 -4.27 2.96 -6.68
N LYS A 76 -4.81 3.45 -5.55
CA LYS A 76 -5.51 4.76 -5.45
C LYS A 76 -4.71 5.92 -6.05
N THR A 77 -3.51 6.16 -5.53
CA THR A 77 -2.62 7.24 -5.98
C THR A 77 -2.14 7.01 -7.41
N THR A 78 -1.84 5.77 -7.77
CA THR A 78 -1.45 5.39 -9.13
C THR A 78 -2.54 5.72 -10.15
N THR A 79 -3.81 5.45 -9.83
CA THR A 79 -4.94 5.71 -10.70
C THR A 79 -5.09 7.20 -10.99
N ILE A 80 -5.06 8.06 -9.97
CA ILE A 80 -5.20 9.52 -10.20
C ILE A 80 -4.00 10.09 -10.97
N LEU A 81 -2.79 9.59 -10.73
CA LEU A 81 -1.61 10.02 -11.49
C LEU A 81 -1.67 9.56 -12.96
N ALA A 82 -2.18 8.36 -13.24
CA ALA A 82 -2.43 7.90 -14.61
C ALA A 82 -3.48 8.76 -15.32
N ILE A 83 -4.56 9.14 -14.62
CA ILE A 83 -5.56 10.11 -15.10
C ILE A 83 -4.92 11.44 -15.41
N ALA A 84 -4.12 11.95 -14.49
CA ALA A 84 -3.43 13.24 -14.65
C ALA A 84 -2.50 13.25 -15.86
N ARG A 85 -1.73 12.17 -16.07
CA ARG A 85 -0.89 12.02 -17.26
C ARG A 85 -1.71 12.02 -18.53
N LYS A 86 -2.86 11.35 -18.55
CA LYS A 86 -3.75 11.31 -19.71
C LYS A 86 -4.40 12.67 -20.00
N LEU A 87 -4.83 13.40 -18.95
CA LEU A 87 -5.48 14.71 -19.10
C LEU A 87 -4.51 15.83 -19.52
N TYR A 88 -3.32 15.85 -18.92
CA TYR A 88 -2.42 17.00 -19.03
C TYR A 88 -1.15 16.72 -19.85
N GLY A 89 -0.79 15.46 -20.08
CA GLY A 89 0.40 15.11 -20.85
C GLY A 89 1.66 15.85 -20.38
N LYS A 90 2.30 16.58 -21.26
CA LYS A 90 3.53 17.37 -20.97
C LYS A 90 3.29 18.50 -19.96
N SER A 91 2.07 18.98 -19.80
CA SER A 91 1.70 20.08 -18.90
C SER A 91 1.42 19.61 -17.45
N MET A 92 1.56 18.33 -17.15
CA MET A 92 1.22 17.74 -15.84
C MET A 92 1.86 18.49 -14.68
N ARG A 93 3.15 18.85 -14.77
CA ARG A 93 3.88 19.56 -13.70
C ARG A 93 3.26 20.89 -13.28
N ASN A 94 2.60 21.57 -14.21
CA ASN A 94 1.99 22.89 -13.98
C ASN A 94 0.49 22.81 -13.66
N MET A 95 -0.15 21.67 -13.97
CA MET A 95 -1.60 21.47 -13.85
C MET A 95 -2.00 20.56 -12.70
N VAL A 96 -1.04 19.87 -12.08
CA VAL A 96 -1.26 18.94 -10.97
C VAL A 96 -0.44 19.40 -9.77
N LEU A 97 -1.10 19.54 -8.63
CA LEU A 97 -0.46 19.75 -7.34
C LEU A 97 -0.71 18.50 -6.50
N GLU A 98 0.34 17.79 -6.15
CA GLU A 98 0.33 16.62 -5.27
C GLU A 98 0.83 17.03 -3.89
N LEU A 99 0.02 16.76 -2.87
CA LEU A 99 0.32 17.07 -1.48
C LEU A 99 0.06 15.83 -0.63
N ASN A 100 0.95 15.54 0.28
CA ASN A 100 0.71 14.55 1.32
C ASN A 100 0.15 15.27 2.56
N ALA A 101 -1.04 14.87 3.00
CA ALA A 101 -1.72 15.49 4.12
C ALA A 101 -1.14 15.05 5.49
N SER A 102 -0.24 14.07 5.52
CA SER A 102 0.50 13.64 6.71
C SER A 102 1.78 14.48 6.96
N ASP A 103 2.21 15.29 5.98
CA ASP A 103 3.38 16.15 6.17
C ASP A 103 3.13 17.15 7.31
N ASP A 104 4.05 17.21 8.26
CA ASP A 104 4.02 18.05 9.49
C ASP A 104 4.03 19.57 9.22
N ARG A 105 3.97 19.99 7.96
CA ARG A 105 4.06 21.41 7.56
C ARG A 105 2.88 22.28 7.98
N GLY A 106 1.91 21.71 8.70
CA GLY A 106 0.76 22.42 9.20
C GLY A 106 -0.30 22.73 8.12
N ILE A 107 -1.53 22.83 8.59
CA ILE A 107 -2.72 23.10 7.75
C ILE A 107 -2.62 24.39 6.94
N ASP A 108 -1.97 25.42 7.50
CA ASP A 108 -1.88 26.73 6.85
C ASP A 108 -0.95 26.70 5.64
N VAL A 109 0.12 25.90 5.69
CA VAL A 109 1.06 25.72 4.55
C VAL A 109 0.34 25.03 3.39
N ILE A 110 -0.37 23.93 3.66
CA ILE A 110 -1.17 23.22 2.65
C ILE A 110 -2.24 24.16 2.05
N ARG A 111 -2.94 24.90 2.91
CA ARG A 111 -3.94 25.88 2.48
C ARG A 111 -3.36 26.97 1.58
N ASP A 112 -2.19 27.51 1.92
CA ASP A 112 -1.57 28.57 1.15
C ASP A 112 -0.97 28.04 -0.17
N GLN A 113 -0.40 26.86 -0.19
CA GLN A 113 0.02 26.19 -1.44
C GLN A 113 -1.17 25.97 -2.38
N ILE A 114 -2.29 25.46 -1.86
CA ILE A 114 -3.51 25.26 -2.67
C ILE A 114 -4.05 26.60 -3.18
N LYS A 115 -4.09 27.65 -2.33
CA LYS A 115 -4.53 28.99 -2.77
C LYS A 115 -3.64 29.56 -3.87
N THR A 116 -2.33 29.51 -3.70
CA THR A 116 -1.37 30.00 -4.69
C THR A 116 -1.54 29.24 -6.00
N PHE A 117 -1.59 27.90 -5.93
CA PHE A 117 -1.81 27.07 -7.10
C PHE A 117 -3.15 27.34 -7.79
N ALA A 118 -4.23 27.48 -7.03
CA ALA A 118 -5.57 27.72 -7.56
C ALA A 118 -5.74 29.13 -8.15
N SER A 119 -5.04 30.14 -7.63
CA SER A 119 -5.10 31.52 -8.10
C SER A 119 -4.22 31.79 -9.33
N THR A 120 -3.18 31.00 -9.54
CA THR A 120 -2.29 31.14 -10.69
C THR A 120 -3.04 30.78 -11.97
N ARG A 121 -3.20 31.73 -12.89
CA ARG A 121 -3.76 31.48 -14.22
C ARG A 121 -2.67 30.93 -15.14
N THR A 122 -2.93 29.79 -15.77
CA THR A 122 -2.06 29.28 -16.84
C THR A 122 -2.39 29.98 -18.13
N VAL A 123 -1.45 30.76 -18.67
CA VAL A 123 -1.63 31.55 -19.89
C VAL A 123 -1.75 30.68 -21.14
N PHE A 124 -1.22 29.44 -21.07
CA PHE A 124 -1.11 28.53 -22.23
C PHE A 124 -1.94 27.25 -22.15
N SER A 125 -2.75 27.03 -21.11
CA SER A 125 -3.63 25.87 -21.01
C SER A 125 -4.99 26.25 -20.44
N SER A 126 -6.02 26.08 -21.27
CA SER A 126 -7.43 26.27 -20.90
C SER A 126 -7.97 24.94 -20.31
N GLY A 127 -7.56 24.58 -19.08
CA GLY A 127 -8.02 23.35 -18.43
C GLY A 127 -8.23 23.51 -16.93
N LEU A 128 -9.03 22.59 -16.35
CA LEU A 128 -9.18 22.47 -14.91
C LEU A 128 -7.87 21.97 -14.30
N LYS A 129 -7.42 22.61 -13.22
CA LYS A 129 -6.28 22.13 -12.44
C LYS A 129 -6.70 20.97 -11.53
N LEU A 130 -5.77 20.09 -11.20
CA LEU A 130 -5.99 18.96 -10.29
C LEU A 130 -5.14 19.14 -9.04
N VAL A 131 -5.78 19.03 -7.88
CA VAL A 131 -5.10 18.93 -6.58
C VAL A 131 -5.33 17.52 -6.06
N VAL A 132 -4.26 16.81 -5.81
CA VAL A 132 -4.27 15.47 -5.20
C VAL A 132 -3.83 15.64 -3.75
N LEU A 133 -4.67 15.18 -2.82
CA LEU A 133 -4.40 15.15 -1.39
C LEU A 133 -4.32 13.70 -0.96
N ASP A 134 -3.10 13.19 -0.78
CA ASP A 134 -2.88 11.82 -0.30
C ASP A 134 -2.86 11.78 1.24
N GLU A 135 -3.16 10.61 1.81
CA GLU A 135 -3.23 10.36 3.26
C GLU A 135 -4.14 11.34 4.02
N ALA A 136 -5.26 11.74 3.42
CA ALA A 136 -6.16 12.74 3.98
C ALA A 136 -6.81 12.30 5.32
N ASP A 137 -6.78 11.03 5.66
CA ASP A 137 -7.20 10.49 6.95
C ASP A 137 -6.25 10.85 8.13
N ALA A 138 -5.07 11.39 7.85
CA ALA A 138 -4.19 12.01 8.84
C ALA A 138 -4.59 13.45 9.22
N MET A 139 -5.46 14.10 8.42
CA MET A 139 -5.88 15.48 8.65
C MET A 139 -6.74 15.61 9.89
N THR A 140 -6.49 16.66 10.69
CA THR A 140 -7.38 17.04 11.80
C THR A 140 -8.74 17.52 11.31
N SER A 141 -9.77 17.50 12.18
CA SER A 141 -11.12 17.99 11.84
C SER A 141 -11.13 19.47 11.45
N ALA A 142 -10.27 20.29 12.07
CA ALA A 142 -10.10 21.69 11.73
C ALA A 142 -9.52 21.86 10.32
N ALA A 143 -8.55 20.99 9.95
CA ALA A 143 -7.97 20.91 8.63
C ALA A 143 -9.01 20.62 7.57
N GLN A 144 -9.82 19.62 7.79
CA GLN A 144 -10.89 19.22 6.88
C GLN A 144 -11.99 20.30 6.75
N ALA A 145 -12.30 21.02 7.81
CA ALA A 145 -13.23 22.16 7.75
C ALA A 145 -12.69 23.32 6.89
N ALA A 146 -11.38 23.58 6.97
CA ALA A 146 -10.74 24.56 6.08
C ALA A 146 -10.68 24.07 4.63
N LEU A 147 -10.34 22.79 4.41
CA LEU A 147 -10.34 22.17 3.08
C LEU A 147 -11.72 22.27 2.41
N ARG A 148 -12.82 22.04 3.15
CA ARG A 148 -14.18 22.23 2.65
C ARG A 148 -14.38 23.61 2.06
N ARG A 149 -13.96 24.67 2.77
CA ARG A 149 -14.08 26.06 2.30
C ARG A 149 -13.24 26.30 1.02
N VAL A 150 -12.07 25.71 0.95
CA VAL A 150 -11.18 25.79 -0.23
C VAL A 150 -11.83 25.10 -1.43
N ILE A 151 -12.39 23.90 -1.25
CA ILE A 151 -13.12 23.17 -2.31
C ILE A 151 -14.25 24.05 -2.84
N GLU A 152 -15.10 24.61 -1.97
CA GLU A 152 -16.23 25.47 -2.37
C GLU A 152 -15.76 26.70 -3.15
N LYS A 153 -14.70 27.35 -2.67
CA LYS A 153 -14.19 28.59 -3.28
C LYS A 153 -13.60 28.39 -4.68
N TYR A 154 -12.87 27.27 -4.89
CA TYR A 154 -12.08 27.07 -6.12
C TYR A 154 -12.66 26.03 -7.08
N THR A 155 -13.88 25.54 -6.84
CA THR A 155 -14.57 24.55 -7.69
C THR A 155 -14.63 24.93 -9.18
N LYS A 156 -14.62 26.23 -9.51
CA LYS A 156 -14.68 26.69 -10.91
C LYS A 156 -13.42 26.32 -11.70
N ASN A 157 -12.26 26.35 -11.07
CA ASN A 157 -10.95 26.24 -11.74
C ASN A 157 -10.16 25.00 -11.34
N VAL A 158 -10.52 24.34 -10.22
CA VAL A 158 -9.76 23.25 -9.62
C VAL A 158 -10.64 22.05 -9.35
N ARG A 159 -10.12 20.84 -9.58
CA ARG A 159 -10.68 19.59 -9.10
C ARG A 159 -9.80 19.02 -8.00
N PHE A 160 -10.44 18.44 -7.02
CA PHE A 160 -9.75 17.80 -5.91
C PHE A 160 -9.91 16.29 -6.01
N CYS A 161 -8.83 15.56 -5.81
CA CYS A 161 -8.83 14.13 -5.55
C CYS A 161 -8.29 13.91 -4.16
N ILE A 162 -9.15 13.49 -3.26
CA ILE A 162 -8.83 13.19 -1.87
C ILE A 162 -8.62 11.69 -1.77
N ILE A 163 -7.51 11.25 -1.19
CA ILE A 163 -7.15 9.85 -1.05
C ILE A 163 -7.01 9.54 0.44
N CYS A 164 -7.63 8.47 0.90
CA CYS A 164 -7.53 8.00 2.28
C CYS A 164 -7.62 6.48 2.35
N ASN A 165 -7.19 5.91 3.46
CA ASN A 165 -7.41 4.49 3.73
C ASN A 165 -8.75 4.27 4.44
N TYR A 166 -9.10 5.12 5.40
CA TYR A 166 -10.30 5.02 6.21
C TYR A 166 -11.26 6.18 5.95
N VAL A 167 -12.36 5.91 5.21
CA VAL A 167 -13.37 6.94 4.90
C VAL A 167 -14.06 7.50 6.15
N SER A 168 -14.15 6.74 7.23
CA SER A 168 -14.72 7.15 8.51
C SER A 168 -13.97 8.33 9.15
N LYS A 169 -12.68 8.50 8.85
CA LYS A 169 -11.87 9.63 9.32
C LYS A 169 -12.09 10.91 8.50
N ILE A 170 -12.78 10.84 7.36
CA ILE A 170 -13.13 12.00 6.55
C ILE A 170 -14.50 12.51 6.96
N THR A 171 -14.61 13.81 7.25
CA THR A 171 -15.85 14.43 7.69
C THR A 171 -16.96 14.34 6.63
N PRO A 172 -18.23 14.15 7.02
CA PRO A 172 -19.35 14.09 6.07
C PRO A 172 -19.46 15.34 5.19
N ALA A 173 -19.05 16.49 5.71
CA ALA A 173 -19.02 17.75 4.97
C ALA A 173 -18.06 17.76 3.77
N VAL A 174 -16.96 17.06 3.84
CA VAL A 174 -16.03 16.85 2.71
C VAL A 174 -16.56 15.73 1.81
N GLN A 175 -16.99 14.61 2.38
CA GLN A 175 -17.51 13.47 1.63
C GLN A 175 -18.66 13.84 0.69
N SER A 176 -19.62 14.68 1.16
CA SER A 176 -20.80 15.08 0.39
C SER A 176 -20.49 15.92 -0.87
N ARG A 177 -19.27 16.45 -0.97
CA ARG A 177 -18.81 17.26 -2.12
C ARG A 177 -18.01 16.48 -3.13
N CYS A 178 -17.74 15.20 -2.87
CA CYS A 178 -16.90 14.34 -3.70
C CYS A 178 -17.67 13.12 -4.18
N THR A 179 -17.37 12.68 -5.40
CA THR A 179 -17.79 11.37 -5.89
C THR A 179 -16.86 10.32 -5.27
N ARG A 180 -17.46 9.36 -4.55
CA ARG A 180 -16.71 8.37 -3.78
C ARG A 180 -16.45 7.13 -4.61
N PHE A 181 -15.21 6.64 -4.59
CA PHE A 181 -14.77 5.40 -5.20
C PHE A 181 -14.09 4.51 -4.17
N ARG A 182 -14.63 3.32 -3.95
CA ARG A 182 -14.07 2.33 -3.04
C ARG A 182 -13.14 1.40 -3.81
N PHE A 183 -11.86 1.47 -3.49
CA PHE A 183 -10.87 0.52 -3.97
C PHE A 183 -10.89 -0.74 -3.10
N ALA A 184 -11.25 -1.86 -3.68
CA ALA A 184 -11.20 -3.16 -3.00
C ALA A 184 -9.77 -3.71 -2.97
N PRO A 185 -9.45 -4.64 -2.05
CA PRO A 185 -8.21 -5.42 -2.15
C PRO A 185 -8.07 -6.04 -3.53
N LEU A 186 -6.85 -6.16 -4.01
CA LEU A 186 -6.59 -6.74 -5.33
C LEU A 186 -6.98 -8.22 -5.36
N VAL A 187 -7.57 -8.66 -6.46
CA VAL A 187 -7.92 -10.05 -6.68
C VAL A 187 -6.64 -10.86 -6.93
N LEU A 188 -6.60 -12.10 -6.44
CA LEU A 188 -5.42 -12.97 -6.54
C LEU A 188 -4.97 -13.19 -8.00
N THR A 189 -5.91 -13.28 -8.94
CA THR A 189 -5.63 -13.42 -10.37
C THR A 189 -4.87 -12.23 -10.94
N ASP A 190 -5.24 -11.03 -10.50
CA ASP A 190 -4.65 -9.77 -10.93
C ASP A 190 -3.22 -9.61 -10.39
N ILE A 191 -3.02 -9.95 -9.11
CA ILE A 191 -1.70 -9.98 -8.48
C ILE A 191 -0.80 -10.97 -9.19
N ASN A 192 -1.30 -12.19 -9.46
CA ASN A 192 -0.53 -13.24 -10.15
C ASN A 192 -0.03 -12.78 -11.51
N SER A 193 -0.92 -12.24 -12.35
CA SER A 193 -0.55 -11.80 -13.69
C SER A 193 0.52 -10.69 -13.68
N ARG A 194 0.41 -9.76 -12.72
CA ARG A 194 1.40 -8.68 -12.56
C ARG A 194 2.73 -9.22 -12.02
N LEU A 195 2.66 -10.15 -11.08
CA LEU A 195 3.82 -10.81 -10.48
C LEU A 195 4.59 -11.62 -11.54
N ASP A 196 3.90 -12.39 -12.39
CA ASP A 196 4.51 -13.16 -13.46
C ASP A 196 5.30 -12.29 -14.43
N MET A 197 4.72 -11.17 -14.85
CA MET A 197 5.39 -10.21 -15.71
C MET A 197 6.67 -9.65 -15.07
N ILE A 198 6.66 -9.40 -13.76
CA ILE A 198 7.83 -8.85 -13.06
C ILE A 198 8.90 -9.93 -12.85
N VAL A 199 8.50 -11.13 -12.46
CA VAL A 199 9.39 -12.31 -12.32
C VAL A 199 10.14 -12.59 -13.63
N GLU A 200 9.44 -12.52 -14.77
CA GLU A 200 10.03 -12.69 -16.09
C GLU A 200 11.02 -11.56 -16.44
N ARG A 201 10.64 -10.30 -16.19
CA ARG A 201 11.48 -9.13 -16.51
C ARG A 201 12.75 -9.04 -15.67
N GLU A 202 12.67 -9.38 -14.38
CA GLU A 202 13.81 -9.34 -13.45
C GLU A 202 14.53 -10.70 -13.37
N SER A 203 14.10 -11.72 -14.16
CA SER A 203 14.68 -13.06 -14.17
C SER A 203 14.75 -13.68 -12.76
N VAL A 204 13.69 -13.51 -11.97
CA VAL A 204 13.62 -14.00 -10.59
C VAL A 204 13.37 -15.51 -10.57
N ASN A 205 14.21 -16.26 -9.86
CA ASN A 205 14.03 -17.69 -9.67
C ASN A 205 13.15 -17.97 -8.45
N ILE A 206 11.83 -18.02 -8.66
CA ILE A 206 10.84 -18.29 -7.62
C ILE A 206 10.05 -19.56 -7.92
N THR A 207 9.83 -20.39 -6.90
CA THR A 207 9.00 -21.59 -7.04
C THR A 207 7.50 -21.29 -6.97
N PRO A 208 6.63 -22.18 -7.45
CA PRO A 208 5.18 -22.01 -7.32
C PRO A 208 4.73 -21.87 -5.85
N GLU A 209 5.35 -22.61 -4.94
CA GLU A 209 5.09 -22.57 -3.49
C GLU A 209 5.52 -21.22 -2.90
N GLY A 210 6.71 -20.73 -3.25
CA GLY A 210 7.20 -19.41 -2.86
C GLY A 210 6.30 -18.28 -3.35
N LYS A 211 5.79 -18.40 -4.59
CA LYS A 211 4.84 -17.47 -5.16
C LYS A 211 3.50 -17.44 -4.39
N GLN A 212 2.99 -18.61 -4.03
CA GLN A 212 1.77 -18.71 -3.20
C GLN A 212 1.96 -18.12 -1.81
N ALA A 213 3.10 -18.39 -1.15
CA ALA A 213 3.45 -17.81 0.13
C ALA A 213 3.50 -16.27 0.05
N LEU A 214 4.17 -15.73 -0.96
CA LEU A 214 4.28 -14.28 -1.20
C LEU A 214 2.91 -13.62 -1.34
N ILE A 215 2.02 -14.22 -2.12
CA ILE A 215 0.66 -13.71 -2.35
C ILE A 215 -0.17 -13.78 -1.08
N LYS A 216 -0.10 -14.89 -0.33
CA LYS A 216 -0.79 -15.05 0.94
C LYS A 216 -0.37 -13.96 1.94
N LEU A 217 0.93 -13.71 2.08
CA LEU A 217 1.46 -12.72 3.01
C LEU A 217 1.15 -11.27 2.62
N SER A 218 0.82 -11.01 1.37
CA SER A 218 0.53 -9.67 0.87
C SER A 218 -0.84 -9.13 1.26
N ASN A 219 -1.80 -10.00 1.58
CA ASN A 219 -3.19 -9.63 1.90
C ASN A 219 -3.84 -8.70 0.85
N GLY A 220 -3.48 -8.84 -0.43
CA GLY A 220 -4.02 -8.00 -1.51
C GLY A 220 -3.32 -6.64 -1.69
N ASP A 221 -2.16 -6.43 -1.04
CA ASP A 221 -1.32 -5.24 -1.18
C ASP A 221 -0.17 -5.50 -2.15
N MET A 222 -0.23 -4.91 -3.35
CA MET A 222 0.82 -5.06 -4.37
C MET A 222 2.16 -4.45 -3.96
N ARG A 223 2.17 -3.41 -3.14
CA ARG A 223 3.43 -2.82 -2.63
C ARG A 223 4.16 -3.83 -1.76
N ARG A 224 3.43 -4.53 -0.90
CA ARG A 224 3.99 -5.57 -0.03
C ARG A 224 4.53 -6.74 -0.84
N VAL A 225 3.78 -7.19 -1.88
CA VAL A 225 4.26 -8.22 -2.82
C VAL A 225 5.63 -7.85 -3.40
N LEU A 226 5.74 -6.63 -3.97
CA LEU A 226 6.95 -6.21 -4.66
C LEU A 226 8.13 -5.98 -3.71
N ASN A 227 7.89 -5.42 -2.54
CA ASN A 227 8.94 -5.20 -1.54
C ASN A 227 9.51 -6.53 -1.03
N VAL A 228 8.64 -7.50 -0.71
CA VAL A 228 9.08 -8.82 -0.23
C VAL A 228 9.78 -9.57 -1.35
N LEU A 229 9.24 -9.55 -2.58
CA LEU A 229 9.87 -10.20 -3.72
C LEU A 229 11.27 -9.63 -4.00
N GLN A 230 11.42 -8.30 -3.98
CA GLN A 230 12.70 -7.64 -4.19
C GLN A 230 13.70 -7.99 -3.08
N ALA A 231 13.26 -8.02 -1.83
CA ALA A 231 14.10 -8.40 -0.69
C ALA A 231 14.57 -9.87 -0.79
N CYS A 232 13.65 -10.79 -1.13
CA CYS A 232 13.99 -12.20 -1.31
C CYS A 232 14.95 -12.39 -2.50
N HIS A 233 14.73 -11.68 -3.62
CA HIS A 233 15.61 -11.76 -4.79
C HIS A 233 17.04 -11.27 -4.51
N ALA A 234 17.16 -10.25 -3.65
CA ALA A 234 18.47 -9.74 -3.24
C ALA A 234 19.18 -10.68 -2.24
N ALA A 235 18.43 -11.42 -1.42
CA ALA A 235 18.97 -12.25 -0.34
C ALA A 235 19.25 -13.70 -0.79
N TYR A 236 18.45 -14.24 -1.71
CA TYR A 236 18.47 -15.66 -2.06
C TYR A 236 18.57 -15.91 -3.56
N PRO A 237 19.40 -16.88 -4.01
CA PRO A 237 19.52 -17.23 -5.43
C PRO A 237 18.28 -17.99 -5.97
N ARG A 238 17.52 -18.63 -5.08
CA ARG A 238 16.25 -19.29 -5.34
C ARG A 238 15.30 -18.98 -4.21
N ILE A 239 14.04 -18.72 -4.55
CA ILE A 239 13.01 -18.29 -3.60
C ILE A 239 11.97 -19.41 -3.49
N ASP A 240 12.01 -20.13 -2.39
CA ASP A 240 11.01 -21.11 -1.99
C ASP A 240 10.08 -20.52 -0.92
N SER A 241 9.12 -21.30 -0.42
CA SER A 241 8.19 -20.84 0.62
C SER A 241 8.94 -20.48 1.93
N GLU A 242 9.95 -21.25 2.29
CA GLU A 242 10.72 -21.05 3.54
C GLU A 242 11.47 -19.70 3.51
N GLU A 243 12.12 -19.38 2.39
CA GLU A 243 12.85 -18.10 2.24
C GLU A 243 11.93 -16.89 2.29
N VAL A 244 10.70 -17.03 1.78
CA VAL A 244 9.71 -15.94 1.84
C VAL A 244 9.30 -15.68 3.30
N TYR A 245 9.02 -16.73 4.08
CA TYR A 245 8.69 -16.58 5.50
C TYR A 245 9.90 -16.12 6.32
N ALA A 246 11.09 -16.63 6.05
CA ALA A 246 12.33 -16.20 6.72
C ALA A 246 12.64 -14.71 6.44
N CYS A 247 12.49 -14.27 5.19
CA CYS A 247 12.73 -12.87 4.80
C CYS A 247 11.74 -11.90 5.46
N THR A 248 10.50 -12.34 5.68
CA THR A 248 9.45 -11.50 6.28
C THR A 248 9.41 -11.58 7.80
N GLY A 249 10.12 -12.53 8.42
CA GLY A 249 10.04 -12.81 9.87
C GLY A 249 8.67 -13.31 10.33
N GLN A 250 7.86 -13.86 9.42
CA GLN A 250 6.54 -14.37 9.73
C GLN A 250 6.56 -15.89 9.94
N PRO A 251 5.67 -16.43 10.78
CA PRO A 251 5.61 -17.86 11.01
C PRO A 251 5.13 -18.61 9.77
N SER A 252 5.80 -19.71 9.43
CA SER A 252 5.34 -20.60 8.37
C SER A 252 4.07 -21.36 8.81
N PRO A 253 3.25 -21.85 7.86
CA PRO A 253 2.11 -22.70 8.21
C PRO A 253 2.47 -23.93 9.05
N ASP A 254 3.67 -24.48 8.84
CA ASP A 254 4.14 -25.63 9.60
C ASP A 254 4.61 -25.24 11.02
N ASP A 255 5.11 -24.01 11.20
CA ASP A 255 5.39 -23.47 12.53
C ASP A 255 4.09 -23.31 13.33
N ILE A 256 3.04 -22.77 12.70
CA ILE A 256 1.73 -22.62 13.34
C ILE A 256 1.12 -23.97 13.72
N LYS A 257 1.24 -24.97 12.85
CA LYS A 257 0.79 -26.34 13.18
C LYS A 257 1.53 -26.91 14.39
N ARG A 258 2.86 -26.72 14.44
CA ARG A 258 3.66 -27.17 15.61
C ARG A 258 3.27 -26.42 16.88
N VAL A 259 3.10 -25.11 16.82
CA VAL A 259 2.65 -24.30 17.96
C VAL A 259 1.29 -24.78 18.46
N ALA A 260 0.34 -25.00 17.55
CA ALA A 260 -0.98 -25.50 17.89
C ALA A 260 -0.92 -26.91 18.47
N ASP A 261 -0.10 -27.81 17.93
CA ASP A 261 0.09 -29.17 18.43
C ASP A 261 0.62 -29.17 19.85
N TRP A 262 1.65 -28.37 20.15
CA TRP A 262 2.16 -28.20 21.51
C TRP A 262 1.12 -27.64 22.48
N MET A 263 0.34 -26.65 22.06
CA MET A 263 -0.72 -26.08 22.90
C MET A 263 -1.87 -27.08 23.18
N LEU A 264 -2.15 -27.98 22.24
CA LEU A 264 -3.22 -28.96 22.39
C LEU A 264 -2.79 -30.22 23.16
N ASN A 265 -1.59 -30.76 22.88
CA ASN A 265 -1.19 -32.10 23.31
C ASN A 265 -0.17 -32.11 24.45
N ASP A 266 0.77 -31.14 24.53
CA ASP A 266 1.81 -31.12 25.57
C ASP A 266 1.27 -30.54 26.90
N ASP A 267 2.03 -30.67 27.97
CA ASP A 267 1.74 -29.96 29.23
C ASP A 267 2.04 -28.47 29.11
N PHE A 268 1.54 -27.65 30.04
CA PHE A 268 1.65 -26.20 30.01
C PHE A 268 3.10 -25.70 29.93
N HIS A 269 4.00 -26.28 30.77
CA HIS A 269 5.38 -25.80 30.81
C HIS A 269 6.16 -26.18 29.56
N THR A 270 6.01 -27.42 29.09
CA THR A 270 6.66 -27.90 27.85
C THR A 270 6.18 -27.11 26.64
N ALA A 271 4.89 -26.89 26.52
CA ALA A 271 4.34 -26.06 25.41
C ALA A 271 4.88 -24.62 25.44
N LEU A 272 4.91 -24.00 26.64
CA LEU A 272 5.42 -22.64 26.80
C LEU A 272 6.90 -22.55 26.42
N ASP A 273 7.73 -23.49 26.88
CA ASP A 273 9.16 -23.49 26.59
C ASP A 273 9.45 -23.75 25.11
N ASN A 274 8.74 -24.71 24.50
CA ASN A 274 8.87 -25.00 23.07
C ASN A 274 8.49 -23.81 22.19
N ILE A 275 7.39 -23.12 22.49
CA ILE A 275 6.97 -21.94 21.75
C ILE A 275 7.96 -20.80 21.98
N ALA A 276 8.43 -20.57 23.19
CA ALA A 276 9.42 -19.55 23.49
C ALA A 276 10.77 -19.81 22.80
N ALA A 277 11.18 -21.09 22.67
CA ALA A 277 12.35 -21.47 21.90
C ALA A 277 12.16 -21.20 20.41
N LEU A 278 11.06 -21.65 19.80
CA LEU A 278 10.74 -21.42 18.40
C LEU A 278 10.72 -19.91 18.05
N LYS A 279 10.09 -19.12 18.93
CA LYS A 279 10.06 -17.64 18.77
C LYS A 279 11.46 -17.03 18.77
N ARG A 280 12.32 -17.48 19.66
CA ARG A 280 13.70 -16.99 19.78
C ARG A 280 14.55 -17.40 18.58
N ASP A 281 14.43 -18.66 18.16
CA ASP A 281 15.25 -19.23 17.09
C ASP A 281 14.90 -18.63 15.72
N LYS A 282 13.62 -18.33 15.48
CA LYS A 282 13.13 -17.75 14.23
C LYS A 282 12.85 -16.24 14.29
N GLY A 283 13.00 -15.61 15.45
CA GLY A 283 12.71 -14.17 15.61
C GLY A 283 11.24 -13.80 15.47
N LEU A 284 10.29 -14.70 15.78
CA LEU A 284 8.86 -14.50 15.57
C LEU A 284 8.25 -13.58 16.64
N ALA A 285 7.35 -12.69 16.23
CA ALA A 285 6.50 -11.92 17.13
C ALA A 285 5.26 -12.72 17.55
N LEU A 286 4.82 -12.56 18.80
CA LEU A 286 3.59 -13.23 19.27
C LEU A 286 2.37 -12.77 18.48
N GLN A 287 2.33 -11.51 18.07
CA GLN A 287 1.21 -10.95 17.30
C GLN A 287 1.03 -11.65 15.94
N ASP A 288 2.12 -12.01 15.26
CA ASP A 288 2.07 -12.74 14.00
C ASP A 288 1.56 -14.17 14.19
N ILE A 289 1.98 -14.81 15.31
CA ILE A 289 1.48 -16.14 15.70
C ILE A 289 -0.03 -16.08 15.98
N LEU A 290 -0.51 -15.07 16.73
CA LEU A 290 -1.94 -14.90 17.03
C LEU A 290 -2.76 -14.74 15.74
N THR A 291 -2.29 -13.91 14.82
CA THR A 291 -2.98 -13.65 13.54
C THR A 291 -3.14 -14.94 12.72
N GLU A 292 -2.12 -15.77 12.66
CA GLU A 292 -2.17 -17.03 11.90
C GLU A 292 -2.86 -18.18 12.67
N LEU A 293 -2.98 -18.09 14.00
CA LEU A 293 -3.74 -19.07 14.81
C LEU A 293 -5.26 -18.96 14.62
N VAL A 294 -5.80 -17.76 14.36
CA VAL A 294 -7.25 -17.56 14.18
C VAL A 294 -7.83 -18.42 13.04
N PRO A 295 -7.26 -18.42 11.81
CA PRO A 295 -7.70 -19.33 10.76
C PRO A 295 -7.57 -20.81 11.14
N PHE A 296 -6.53 -21.15 11.89
CA PHE A 296 -6.30 -22.54 12.35
C PHE A 296 -7.38 -22.99 13.33
N VAL A 297 -7.71 -22.19 14.34
CA VAL A 297 -8.80 -22.47 15.31
C VAL A 297 -10.14 -22.60 14.61
N ASN A 298 -10.40 -21.81 13.56
CA ASN A 298 -11.62 -21.92 12.78
C ASN A 298 -11.68 -23.19 11.91
N ALA A 299 -10.54 -23.73 11.51
CA ALA A 299 -10.46 -24.93 10.69
C ALA A 299 -10.63 -26.25 11.50
N ILE A 300 -10.31 -26.21 12.81
CA ILE A 300 -10.50 -27.36 13.69
C ILE A 300 -11.97 -27.50 14.09
N ASP A 301 -12.46 -28.72 14.18
CA ASP A 301 -13.83 -29.02 14.60
C ASP A 301 -13.95 -29.05 16.14
N PHE A 302 -13.84 -27.86 16.75
CA PHE A 302 -14.11 -27.67 18.18
C PHE A 302 -15.60 -27.54 18.46
N PRO A 303 -16.08 -27.96 19.67
CA PRO A 303 -17.40 -27.56 20.15
C PRO A 303 -17.57 -26.04 20.08
N ALA A 304 -18.79 -25.57 19.79
CA ALA A 304 -19.06 -24.15 19.59
C ALA A 304 -18.64 -23.28 20.81
N SER A 305 -18.87 -23.76 22.04
CA SER A 305 -18.49 -23.09 23.29
C SER A 305 -16.96 -22.92 23.38
N THR A 306 -16.22 -23.98 23.08
CA THR A 306 -14.75 -23.96 23.10
C THR A 306 -14.19 -23.02 22.05
N ARG A 307 -14.73 -23.05 20.82
CA ARG A 307 -14.29 -22.16 19.74
C ARG A 307 -14.51 -20.70 20.10
N ILE A 308 -15.68 -20.35 20.65
CA ILE A 308 -15.99 -18.98 21.09
C ILE A 308 -15.00 -18.55 22.19
N PHE A 309 -14.77 -19.38 23.20
CA PHE A 309 -13.83 -19.09 24.28
C PHE A 309 -12.40 -18.85 23.77
N LEU A 310 -11.90 -19.69 22.86
CA LEU A 310 -10.55 -19.52 22.29
C LEU A 310 -10.43 -18.24 21.47
N LEU A 311 -11.42 -17.92 20.62
CA LEU A 311 -11.41 -16.71 19.82
C LEU A 311 -11.51 -15.44 20.68
N GLU A 312 -12.33 -15.46 21.75
CA GLU A 312 -12.42 -14.37 22.72
C GLU A 312 -11.09 -14.15 23.42
N SER A 313 -10.46 -15.23 23.92
CA SER A 313 -9.16 -15.17 24.58
C SER A 313 -8.06 -14.62 23.64
N ILE A 314 -8.04 -15.05 22.37
CA ILE A 314 -7.08 -14.53 21.37
C ILE A 314 -7.32 -13.02 21.15
N ALA A 315 -8.56 -12.58 21.02
CA ALA A 315 -8.89 -11.17 20.82
C ALA A 315 -8.51 -10.30 22.03
N GLU A 316 -8.70 -10.80 23.27
CA GLU A 316 -8.24 -10.11 24.49
C GLU A 316 -6.71 -9.99 24.54
N ILE A 317 -5.99 -11.06 24.20
CA ILE A 317 -4.53 -11.06 24.16
C ILE A 317 -4.03 -10.07 23.11
N GLU A 318 -4.62 -10.06 21.92
CA GLU A 318 -4.28 -9.08 20.85
C GLU A 318 -4.52 -7.64 21.33
N HIS A 319 -5.64 -7.38 21.99
CA HIS A 319 -5.94 -6.07 22.57
C HIS A 319 -4.90 -5.65 23.63
N HIS A 320 -4.53 -6.57 24.54
CA HIS A 320 -3.50 -6.30 25.52
C HIS A 320 -2.13 -6.04 24.89
N MET A 321 -1.76 -6.81 23.87
CA MET A 321 -0.52 -6.58 23.10
C MET A 321 -0.52 -5.20 22.45
N ALA A 322 -1.62 -4.77 21.84
CA ALA A 322 -1.77 -3.45 21.22
C ALA A 322 -1.69 -2.29 22.24
N THR A 323 -2.04 -2.54 23.51
CA THR A 323 -1.95 -1.55 24.60
C THR A 323 -0.60 -1.56 25.33
N GLY A 324 0.36 -2.40 24.90
CA GLY A 324 1.73 -2.44 25.42
C GLY A 324 1.98 -3.44 26.55
N ALA A 325 1.16 -4.48 26.67
CA ALA A 325 1.38 -5.54 27.66
C ALA A 325 2.63 -6.38 27.32
N THR A 326 3.21 -6.96 28.37
CA THR A 326 4.43 -7.80 28.25
C THR A 326 4.15 -9.09 27.47
N GLU A 327 4.84 -9.27 26.37
CA GLU A 327 4.68 -10.42 25.46
C GLU A 327 4.80 -11.79 26.16
N LYS A 328 5.74 -11.91 27.12
CA LYS A 328 5.93 -13.14 27.89
C LYS A 328 4.68 -13.54 28.70
N ILE A 329 4.00 -12.58 29.31
CA ILE A 329 2.77 -12.82 30.07
C ILE A 329 1.64 -13.22 29.13
N GLN A 330 1.53 -12.55 28.01
CA GLN A 330 0.50 -12.83 27.01
C GLN A 330 0.69 -14.19 26.34
N LEU A 331 1.93 -14.62 26.11
CA LEU A 331 2.21 -15.98 25.65
C LEU A 331 1.75 -17.04 26.68
N SER A 332 2.03 -16.81 27.99
CA SER A 332 1.55 -17.73 29.04
C SER A 332 0.02 -17.75 29.10
N SER A 333 -0.64 -16.60 28.93
CA SER A 333 -2.10 -16.52 28.87
C SER A 333 -2.65 -17.29 27.67
N LEU A 334 -2.02 -17.20 26.50
CA LEU A 334 -2.41 -17.94 25.29
C LEU A 334 -2.36 -19.46 25.53
N VAL A 335 -1.22 -19.96 26.02
CA VAL A 335 -1.07 -21.39 26.32
C VAL A 335 -2.10 -21.85 27.35
N GLY A 336 -2.34 -21.05 28.43
CA GLY A 336 -3.35 -21.33 29.45
C GLY A 336 -4.77 -21.40 28.88
N SER A 337 -5.13 -20.48 28.01
CA SER A 337 -6.45 -20.48 27.35
C SER A 337 -6.66 -21.71 26.48
N PHE A 338 -5.63 -22.16 25.76
CA PHE A 338 -5.74 -23.40 24.98
C PHE A 338 -5.87 -24.63 25.88
N LYS A 339 -5.17 -24.72 27.01
CA LYS A 339 -5.34 -25.84 27.98
C LYS A 339 -6.74 -25.89 28.57
N LEU A 340 -7.29 -24.73 28.96
CA LEU A 340 -8.68 -24.63 29.41
C LEU A 340 -9.67 -25.01 28.29
N GLY A 341 -9.39 -24.59 27.06
CA GLY A 341 -10.20 -24.96 25.90
C GLY A 341 -10.25 -26.47 25.65
N VAL A 342 -9.11 -27.16 25.77
CA VAL A 342 -9.04 -28.65 25.69
C VAL A 342 -9.88 -29.32 26.79
N GLU A 343 -9.79 -28.82 28.04
CA GLU A 343 -10.61 -29.34 29.14
C GLU A 343 -12.11 -29.11 28.92
N MET A 344 -12.48 -27.95 28.35
CA MET A 344 -13.87 -27.65 28.00
C MET A 344 -14.38 -28.58 26.90
N ALA A 345 -13.57 -28.82 25.87
CA ALA A 345 -13.93 -29.74 24.79
C ALA A 345 -14.07 -31.20 25.26
N ALA A 346 -13.26 -31.61 26.23
CA ALA A 346 -13.36 -32.96 26.81
C ALA A 346 -14.62 -33.16 27.68
N LYS A 347 -15.23 -32.09 28.18
CA LYS A 347 -16.45 -32.12 29.01
C LYS A 347 -17.74 -31.93 28.22
N ALA A 348 -17.65 -31.51 26.95
CA ALA A 348 -18.78 -31.28 26.04
C ALA A 348 -19.15 -32.55 25.29
#